data_af488065e242f4fe7d162749b52a21fb
#
_entry.id   af488065e242f4fe7d162749b52a21fb
#
_cell.length_a   1.000
_cell.length_b   1.000
_cell.length_c   1.000
_cell.angle_alpha   90.00
_cell.angle_beta   90.00
_cell.angle_gamma   90.00
#
_symmetry.space_group_name_H-M   'P 1'
#
loop_
_entity.id
_entity.type
_entity.pdbx_description
1 polymer ?
#
loop_
_entity_poly.entity_id
_entity_poly.type
_entity_poly.pdbx_seq_one_letter_code
_entity_poly.pdbx_strand_id
1 'polypeptide(L)'
;MLILQESCTDPTASYVIYAPVDIVAMNVVLNGSDPDYVALLPSGFAILPDGIIGSNSGEAESGGSLLTVAFQILVDSVPTAKLSLGSVATVNNLIACTVERIKASLSLDNEA
;
A
#
# COMPACT_ATOMS: atom_id res chain seq x y z
N MET A 1 3.57 -12.65 -14.20
CA MET A 1 2.78 -11.89 -13.23
C MET A 1 2.79 -10.43 -13.62
N LEU A 2 1.65 -9.82 -13.53
CA LEU A 2 1.51 -8.39 -13.78
C LEU A 2 1.24 -7.67 -12.46
N ILE A 3 1.58 -6.40 -12.42
CA ILE A 3 1.22 -5.55 -11.29
C ILE A 3 0.32 -4.46 -11.82
N LEU A 4 -0.89 -4.43 -11.28
CA LEU A 4 -1.86 -3.39 -11.58
C LEU A 4 -1.62 -2.25 -10.60
N GLN A 5 -1.46 -1.04 -11.09
CA GLN A 5 -1.14 0.09 -10.24
C GLN A 5 -2.00 1.28 -10.60
N GLU A 6 -2.44 1.98 -9.58
CA GLU A 6 -3.18 3.22 -9.73
C GLU A 6 -2.64 4.23 -8.73
N SER A 7 -2.51 5.46 -9.15
CA SER A 7 -2.09 6.52 -8.25
C SER A 7 -3.00 7.72 -8.43
N CYS A 8 -3.16 8.46 -7.35
CA CYS A 8 -4.06 9.59 -7.34
C CYS A 8 -3.55 10.61 -6.33
N THR A 9 -3.64 11.87 -6.68
CA THR A 9 -3.28 12.95 -5.77
C THR A 9 -4.38 13.99 -5.80
N ASP A 10 -4.84 14.36 -4.62
CA ASP A 10 -5.77 15.47 -4.48
C ASP A 10 -5.32 16.32 -3.29
N PRO A 11 -6.00 17.43 -3.00
CA PRO A 11 -5.53 18.31 -1.92
C PRO A 11 -5.48 17.68 -0.55
N THR A 12 -6.20 16.58 -0.34
CA THR A 12 -6.25 15.97 0.98
C THR A 12 -5.29 14.81 1.14
N ALA A 13 -4.86 14.18 0.06
CA ALA A 13 -4.02 13.00 0.18
C ALA A 13 -3.45 12.59 -1.16
N SER A 14 -2.41 11.79 -1.11
CA SER A 14 -1.87 11.10 -2.26
C SER A 14 -1.88 9.61 -1.99
N TYR A 15 -2.20 8.83 -3.00
CA TYR A 15 -2.28 7.37 -2.87
C TYR A 15 -1.53 6.70 -4.00
N VAL A 16 -0.87 5.62 -3.69
CA VAL A 16 -0.37 4.68 -4.68
C VAL A 16 -0.85 3.31 -4.25
N ILE A 17 -1.65 2.67 -5.08
CA ILE A 17 -2.23 1.37 -4.77
C ILE A 17 -1.84 0.42 -5.88
N TYR A 18 -1.41 -0.77 -5.50
CA TYR A 18 -0.98 -1.75 -6.49
C TYR A 18 -1.42 -3.13 -6.05
N ALA A 19 -1.58 -4.02 -7.02
CA ALA A 19 -1.95 -5.40 -6.75
C ALA A 19 -1.30 -6.29 -7.79
N PRO A 20 -0.61 -7.34 -7.36
CA PRO A 20 -0.16 -8.36 -8.31
C PRO A 20 -1.37 -9.11 -8.86
N VAL A 21 -1.35 -9.39 -10.14
CA VAL A 21 -2.43 -10.14 -10.76
C VAL A 21 -1.84 -11.25 -11.61
N ASP A 22 -2.54 -12.35 -11.64
CA ASP A 22 -2.18 -13.48 -12.49
C ASP A 22 -2.76 -13.26 -13.88
N ILE A 23 -1.92 -13.36 -14.89
CA ILE A 23 -2.35 -13.11 -16.25
C ILE A 23 -3.46 -14.07 -16.66
N VAL A 24 -3.34 -15.34 -16.28
CA VAL A 24 -4.35 -16.33 -16.64
C VAL A 24 -5.68 -15.99 -16.00
N ALA A 25 -5.65 -15.65 -14.72
CA ALA A 25 -6.87 -15.29 -14.00
C ALA A 25 -7.50 -14.05 -14.59
N MET A 26 -6.69 -13.06 -14.97
CA MET A 26 -7.24 -11.84 -15.58
C MET A 26 -7.89 -12.13 -16.91
N ASN A 27 -7.29 -13.00 -17.73
CA ASN A 27 -7.89 -13.37 -19.00
C ASN A 27 -9.22 -14.09 -18.82
N VAL A 28 -9.32 -14.92 -17.80
CA VAL A 28 -10.57 -15.60 -17.50
C VAL A 28 -11.67 -14.58 -17.21
N VAL A 29 -11.37 -13.57 -16.42
CA VAL A 29 -12.34 -12.53 -16.09
C VAL A 29 -12.68 -11.71 -17.33
N LEU A 30 -11.69 -11.33 -18.11
CA LEU A 30 -11.93 -10.53 -19.32
C LEU A 30 -12.76 -11.26 -20.34
N ASN A 31 -12.74 -12.59 -20.32
CA ASN A 31 -13.57 -13.40 -21.20
C ASN A 31 -14.97 -13.64 -20.64
N GLY A 32 -15.34 -13.00 -19.56
CA GLY A 32 -16.69 -13.06 -19.05
C GLY A 32 -16.92 -14.06 -17.95
N SER A 33 -15.89 -14.70 -17.44
CA SER A 33 -16.04 -15.62 -16.32
C SER A 33 -16.20 -14.88 -15.01
N ASP A 34 -16.62 -15.64 -14.01
CA ASP A 34 -16.94 -15.08 -12.71
C ASP A 34 -15.69 -14.54 -12.02
N PRO A 35 -15.65 -13.24 -11.68
CA PRO A 35 -14.48 -12.68 -11.00
C PRO A 35 -14.34 -13.12 -9.55
N ASP A 36 -15.35 -13.76 -8.98
CA ASP A 36 -15.28 -14.16 -7.58
C ASP A 36 -14.16 -15.14 -7.29
N TYR A 37 -13.66 -15.82 -8.32
CA TYR A 37 -12.58 -16.77 -8.14
C TYR A 37 -11.20 -16.16 -8.36
N VAL A 38 -11.11 -14.87 -8.56
CA VAL A 38 -9.84 -14.20 -8.75
C VAL A 38 -9.54 -13.37 -7.50
N ALA A 39 -8.42 -13.67 -6.86
CA ALA A 39 -8.02 -12.91 -5.69
C ALA A 39 -7.36 -11.60 -6.15
N LEU A 40 -7.86 -10.50 -5.62
CA LEU A 40 -7.25 -9.20 -5.83
C LEU A 40 -6.94 -8.62 -4.46
N LEU A 41 -5.67 -8.56 -4.12
CA LEU A 41 -5.23 -8.14 -2.80
C LEU A 41 -4.36 -6.90 -2.93
N PRO A 42 -4.96 -5.72 -2.93
CA PRO A 42 -4.17 -4.51 -3.10
C PRO A 42 -3.34 -4.18 -1.87
N SER A 43 -2.19 -3.67 -2.14
CA SER A 43 -1.30 -3.05 -1.15
C SER A 43 -1.11 -1.60 -1.56
N GLY A 44 -0.58 -0.80 -0.67
CA GLY A 44 -0.38 0.57 -1.10
C GLY A 44 0.15 1.49 -0.03
N PHE A 45 0.26 2.72 -0.44
CA PHE A 45 0.76 3.81 0.37
C PHE A 45 -0.23 4.95 0.33
N ALA A 46 -0.46 5.56 1.46
CA ALA A 46 -1.25 6.79 1.54
C ALA A 46 -0.40 7.84 2.23
N ILE A 47 -0.33 9.00 1.63
CA ILE A 47 0.44 10.12 2.16
C ILE A 47 -0.52 11.25 2.41
N LEU A 48 -0.64 11.64 3.67
CA LEU A 48 -1.53 12.70 4.05
C LEU A 48 -0.74 13.85 4.64
N PRO A 49 -1.19 15.09 4.46
CA PRO A 49 -0.52 16.20 5.11
C PRO A 49 -0.59 16.04 6.62
N ASP A 50 0.52 16.31 7.26
CA ASP A 50 0.59 16.23 8.71
C ASP A 50 0.15 17.52 9.35
N GLY A 51 0.11 18.60 8.63
CA GLY A 51 -0.25 19.88 9.16
C GLY A 51 -1.72 19.96 9.53
N ILE A 52 -2.02 20.78 10.49
CA ILE A 52 -3.39 20.99 10.86
C ILE A 52 -3.97 21.96 9.88
N ILE A 53 -4.94 21.48 9.19
CA ILE A 53 -5.47 22.24 8.11
C ILE A 53 -6.14 23.47 8.62
N GLY A 54 -6.68 23.55 9.66
CA GLY A 54 -7.34 24.74 10.13
C GLY A 54 -6.42 25.77 10.71
N SER A 55 -5.19 25.48 10.84
CA SER A 55 -4.33 26.50 11.40
C SER A 55 -4.19 27.60 10.37
N ASN A 56 -4.56 28.72 10.76
CA ASN A 56 -4.54 29.83 9.91
C ASN A 56 -3.21 30.44 9.80
N SER A 57 -2.26 29.85 10.34
CA SER A 57 -0.95 30.41 10.17
C SER A 57 -0.50 30.08 8.78
N GLY A 58 0.24 30.90 8.20
CA GLY A 58 0.76 30.63 6.90
C GLY A 58 1.83 29.59 6.87
N GLU A 59 2.04 28.92 7.96
CA GLU A 59 3.09 27.91 7.98
C GLU A 59 2.62 26.55 7.66
N ALA A 60 1.51 26.41 7.01
CA ALA A 60 1.03 25.12 6.62
C ALA A 60 2.03 24.38 5.79
N GLU A 61 2.80 25.08 5.01
CA GLU A 61 3.77 24.43 4.19
C GLU A 61 4.89 23.82 4.96
N SER A 62 5.04 24.16 6.21
CA SER A 62 6.12 23.60 6.99
C SER A 62 5.82 22.20 7.45
N GLY A 63 4.60 21.76 7.28
CA GLY A 63 4.22 20.48 7.81
C GLY A 63 4.86 19.34 7.06
N GLY A 64 5.05 18.26 7.76
CA GLY A 64 5.47 17.03 7.16
C GLY A 64 4.29 16.29 6.58
N SER A 65 4.48 15.01 6.45
CA SER A 65 3.46 14.14 5.92
C SER A 65 3.33 12.91 6.80
N LEU A 66 2.15 12.34 6.79
CA LEU A 66 1.90 11.08 7.45
C LEU A 66 1.82 10.00 6.39
N LEU A 67 2.72 9.05 6.46
CA LEU A 67 2.76 7.94 5.51
C LEU A 67 2.12 6.73 6.14
N THR A 68 1.15 6.18 5.46
CA THR A 68 0.53 4.92 5.86
C THR A 68 0.85 3.86 4.81
N VAL A 69 1.27 2.71 5.28
CA VAL A 69 1.63 1.59 4.41
C VAL A 69 0.72 0.42 4.74
N ALA A 70 0.16 -0.18 3.71
CA ALA A 70 -0.72 -1.33 3.89
C ALA A 70 -0.35 -2.43 2.91
N PHE A 71 -0.31 -3.66 3.41
CA PHE A 71 -0.07 -4.84 2.59
C PHE A 71 -1.18 -5.85 2.79
N GLN A 72 -1.51 -6.55 1.72
CA GLN A 72 -2.38 -7.70 1.78
C GLN A 72 -1.67 -8.84 1.10
N ILE A 73 -1.59 -9.98 1.78
CA ILE A 73 -0.88 -11.13 1.28
C ILE A 73 -1.76 -12.35 1.46
N LEU A 74 -1.89 -13.14 0.41
CA LEU A 74 -2.62 -14.38 0.49
C LEU A 74 -1.71 -15.44 1.11
N VAL A 75 -2.04 -15.86 2.31
CA VAL A 75 -1.24 -16.85 3.03
C VAL A 75 -1.66 -18.27 2.66
N ASP A 76 -2.94 -18.45 2.43
CA ASP A 76 -3.49 -19.77 2.10
C ASP A 76 -4.72 -19.57 1.25
N SER A 77 -4.93 -20.48 0.30
CA SER A 77 -6.10 -20.42 -0.56
C SER A 77 -7.36 -20.96 0.11
N VAL A 78 -7.25 -21.58 1.27
CA VAL A 78 -8.38 -22.12 2.00
C VAL A 78 -8.96 -21.03 2.89
N PRO A 79 -10.23 -20.64 2.68
CA PRO A 79 -10.78 -19.51 3.44
C PRO A 79 -10.85 -19.73 4.94
N THR A 80 -10.91 -20.97 5.39
CA THR A 80 -11.00 -21.29 6.81
C THR A 80 -9.65 -21.51 7.45
N ALA A 81 -8.56 -21.39 6.71
CA ALA A 81 -7.23 -21.59 7.26
C ALA A 81 -6.94 -20.51 8.30
N LYS A 82 -6.25 -20.90 9.35
CA LYS A 82 -5.86 -19.96 10.40
C LYS A 82 -4.48 -19.42 10.11
N LEU A 83 -4.27 -18.18 10.48
CA LEU A 83 -2.96 -17.57 10.35
C LEU A 83 -2.03 -18.13 11.41
N SER A 84 -0.81 -18.44 11.00
CA SER A 84 0.21 -18.85 11.96
C SER A 84 0.91 -17.62 12.51
N LEU A 85 1.49 -17.77 13.69
CA LEU A 85 2.28 -16.69 14.26
C LEU A 85 3.47 -16.35 13.38
N GLY A 86 4.04 -17.36 12.72
CA GLY A 86 5.15 -17.12 11.82
C GLY A 86 4.75 -16.25 10.62
N SER A 87 3.56 -16.47 10.08
CA SER A 87 3.08 -15.64 8.98
C SER A 87 2.87 -14.21 9.42
N VAL A 88 2.29 -14.01 10.59
CA VAL A 88 2.07 -12.66 11.10
C VAL A 88 3.41 -11.96 11.33
N ALA A 89 4.38 -12.66 11.90
CA ALA A 89 5.69 -12.08 12.13
C ALA A 89 6.36 -11.67 10.81
N THR A 90 6.23 -12.50 9.78
CA THR A 90 6.81 -12.21 8.49
C THR A 90 6.22 -10.92 7.89
N VAL A 91 4.91 -10.78 7.97
CA VAL A 91 4.25 -9.59 7.44
C VAL A 91 4.66 -8.35 8.23
N ASN A 92 4.72 -8.46 9.56
CA ASN A 92 5.15 -7.34 10.38
C ASN A 92 6.57 -6.92 10.05
N ASN A 93 7.47 -7.87 9.85
CA ASN A 93 8.83 -7.57 9.49
C ASN A 93 8.91 -6.89 8.12
N LEU A 94 8.10 -7.34 7.20
CA LEU A 94 8.07 -6.75 5.86
C LEU A 94 7.66 -5.29 5.92
N ILE A 95 6.63 -4.99 6.69
CA ILE A 95 6.16 -3.62 6.84
C ILE A 95 7.24 -2.77 7.52
N ALA A 96 7.84 -3.28 8.58
CA ALA A 96 8.87 -2.53 9.30
C ALA A 96 10.06 -2.23 8.40
N CYS A 97 10.51 -3.21 7.63
CA CYS A 97 11.62 -3.00 6.71
C CYS A 97 11.28 -1.98 5.64
N THR A 98 10.07 -2.02 5.13
CA THR A 98 9.63 -1.08 4.10
C THR A 98 9.66 0.34 4.65
N VAL A 99 9.11 0.54 5.83
CA VAL A 99 9.08 1.86 6.45
C VAL A 99 10.49 2.36 6.72
N GLU A 100 11.37 1.49 7.20
CA GLU A 100 12.74 1.89 7.47
C GLU A 100 13.47 2.32 6.20
N ARG A 101 13.25 1.61 5.11
CA ARG A 101 13.88 1.97 3.84
C ARG A 101 13.38 3.30 3.32
N ILE A 102 12.09 3.56 3.48
CA ILE A 102 11.53 4.84 3.06
C ILE A 102 12.13 5.96 3.89
N LYS A 103 12.21 5.78 5.19
CA LYS A 103 12.81 6.78 6.06
C LYS A 103 14.26 7.05 5.71
N ALA A 104 15.01 6.01 5.44
CA ALA A 104 16.41 6.16 5.09
C ALA A 104 16.57 6.95 3.79
N SER A 105 15.72 6.67 2.82
CA SER A 105 15.78 7.41 1.56
C SER A 105 15.47 8.87 1.74
N LEU A 106 14.49 9.18 2.55
CA LEU A 106 14.13 10.57 2.80
C LEU A 106 15.19 11.29 3.61
N SER A 107 15.83 10.61 4.53
CA SER A 107 16.90 11.21 5.30
C SER A 107 18.08 11.54 4.43
N LEU A 108 18.41 10.66 3.50
CA LEU A 108 19.49 10.95 2.57
C LEU A 108 19.18 12.16 1.71
N ASP A 109 17.95 12.28 1.27
CA ASP A 109 17.55 13.43 0.49
C ASP A 109 17.64 14.70 1.33
N ASN A 110 17.27 14.62 2.58
CA ASN A 110 17.30 15.78 3.44
C ASN A 110 18.71 16.25 3.74
N GLU A 111 19.66 15.36 3.66
CA GLU A 111 21.05 15.73 3.91
C GLU A 111 21.71 16.34 2.69
N ALA A 112 21.10 16.22 1.58
CA ALA A 112 21.66 16.84 0.38
C ALA A 112 21.37 18.34 0.35
#